data_c375cf329c071a7e0eb5f7089eb9df7f
#
_entry.id   c375cf329c071a7e0eb5f7089eb9df7f
#
_cell.length_a   1.000
_cell.length_b   1.000
_cell.length_c   1.000
_cell.angle_alpha   90.00
_cell.angle_beta   90.00
_cell.angle_gamma   90.00
#
_symmetry.space_group_name_H-M   'P 1'
#
loop_
_entity.id
_entity.type
_entity.pdbx_description
1 polymer ?
#
loop_
_entity_poly.entity_id
_entity_poly.type
_entity_poly.pdbx_seq_one_letter_code
_entity_poly.pdbx_strand_id
1 'polypeptide(L)'
;GIVESSSNDKFKEGDNVLVTGYDVGVTHTGGFSEYAQVPGEWIVPIPQEMSIKESMVYGTAGFTAALSIFELEKYGMNIKSQPEILVSGATGGVGSVAIQILHKIGYENITAIVRKEKQIEIAKKLGAKQVIIIEDDNKPLKKGIFDYFLDTVGSNVTLYGLKRLNYQGVATVCGNVAGNSLNANILPFILRGIKLIGIDSVYVDHNIREDIWSKLANEWNIGNSLLYNEIGFEEFYKTIDQLLKGQHLGRTILKV
;
A
#
# COMPACT_ATOMS: atom_id res chain seq x y z
N GLY A 1 7.04 -18.76 -0.74
CA GLY A 1 7.44 -20.13 -0.43
C GLY A 1 8.15 -20.80 -1.58
N ILE A 2 8.40 -22.10 -1.42
CA ILE A 2 9.04 -22.95 -2.43
C ILE A 2 8.00 -24.00 -2.84
N VAL A 3 7.90 -24.28 -4.14
CA VAL A 3 7.00 -25.31 -4.65
C VAL A 3 7.52 -26.69 -4.23
N GLU A 4 6.73 -27.41 -3.44
CA GLU A 4 7.02 -28.79 -3.03
C GLU A 4 6.55 -29.79 -4.12
N SER A 5 5.34 -29.55 -4.67
CA SER A 5 4.80 -30.30 -5.78
C SER A 5 3.78 -29.48 -6.55
N SER A 6 3.61 -29.74 -7.85
CA SER A 6 2.65 -29.03 -8.69
C SER A 6 1.98 -29.97 -9.69
N SER A 7 0.67 -29.76 -9.89
CA SER A 7 -0.09 -30.30 -11.02
C SER A 7 -0.25 -29.29 -12.16
N ASN A 8 0.27 -28.07 -12.01
CA ASN A 8 0.23 -27.02 -13.02
C ASN A 8 1.58 -26.98 -13.75
N ASP A 9 1.55 -27.10 -15.08
CA ASP A 9 2.75 -27.16 -15.93
C ASP A 9 3.63 -25.91 -15.89
N LYS A 10 3.10 -24.79 -15.36
CA LYS A 10 3.87 -23.54 -15.21
C LYS A 10 4.86 -23.58 -14.04
N PHE A 11 4.67 -24.48 -13.08
CA PHE A 11 5.46 -24.54 -11.85
C PHE A 11 6.04 -25.93 -11.64
N LYS A 12 7.27 -25.98 -11.17
CA LYS A 12 7.98 -27.22 -10.83
C LYS A 12 8.51 -27.15 -9.40
N GLU A 13 8.80 -28.30 -8.83
CA GLU A 13 9.47 -28.44 -7.54
C GLU A 13 10.74 -27.58 -7.48
N GLY A 14 10.90 -26.84 -6.39
CA GLY A 14 12.03 -25.94 -6.16
C GLY A 14 11.80 -24.49 -6.64
N ASP A 15 10.74 -24.19 -7.37
CA ASP A 15 10.46 -22.82 -7.80
C ASP A 15 10.11 -21.90 -6.61
N ASN A 16 10.70 -20.70 -6.59
CA ASN A 16 10.35 -19.66 -5.62
C ASN A 16 9.08 -18.93 -6.07
N VAL A 17 8.06 -18.96 -5.24
CA VAL A 17 6.74 -18.42 -5.57
C VAL A 17 6.13 -17.64 -4.42
N LEU A 18 5.19 -16.76 -4.74
CA LEU A 18 4.37 -16.05 -3.78
C LEU A 18 2.89 -16.12 -4.16
N VAL A 19 2.05 -15.97 -3.15
CA VAL A 19 0.60 -15.79 -3.29
C VAL A 19 0.16 -14.66 -2.38
N THR A 20 -0.60 -13.71 -2.91
CA THR A 20 -1.23 -12.63 -2.15
C THR A 20 -2.60 -12.31 -2.74
N GLY A 21 -3.57 -12.01 -1.87
CA GLY A 21 -4.94 -11.72 -2.31
C GLY A 21 -5.75 -12.98 -2.59
N TYR A 22 -6.67 -12.90 -3.53
CA TYR A 22 -7.66 -13.93 -3.82
C TYR A 22 -8.41 -14.34 -2.53
N ASP A 23 -8.72 -15.61 -2.39
CA ASP A 23 -9.45 -16.14 -1.24
C ASP A 23 -8.54 -16.67 -0.11
N VAL A 24 -7.21 -16.50 -0.22
CA VAL A 24 -6.23 -17.01 0.75
C VAL A 24 -6.46 -16.40 2.14
N GLY A 25 -6.79 -17.26 3.12
CA GLY A 25 -7.08 -16.84 4.48
C GLY A 25 -8.48 -16.24 4.69
N VAL A 26 -9.38 -16.30 3.70
CA VAL A 26 -10.77 -15.84 3.77
C VAL A 26 -11.72 -17.02 3.57
N THR A 27 -11.94 -17.48 2.34
CA THR A 27 -12.75 -18.67 2.01
C THR A 27 -11.89 -19.88 1.66
N HIS A 28 -10.59 -19.68 1.48
CA HIS A 28 -9.58 -20.71 1.31
C HIS A 28 -8.62 -20.73 2.52
N THR A 29 -7.92 -21.84 2.73
CA THR A 29 -6.89 -21.95 3.77
C THR A 29 -5.86 -20.83 3.65
N GLY A 30 -5.38 -20.32 4.80
CA GLY A 30 -4.40 -19.21 4.87
C GLY A 30 -2.95 -19.69 4.75
N GLY A 31 -2.02 -18.72 4.80
CA GLY A 31 -0.59 -18.94 4.68
C GLY A 31 0.18 -18.96 6.02
N PHE A 32 -0.50 -18.96 7.18
CA PHE A 32 0.16 -19.11 8.48
C PHE A 32 0.38 -20.60 8.79
N SER A 33 1.14 -21.27 7.94
CA SER A 33 1.40 -22.70 7.99
C SER A 33 2.70 -23.04 7.26
N GLU A 34 3.32 -24.17 7.60
CA GLU A 34 4.53 -24.67 6.93
C GLU A 34 4.24 -25.04 5.46
N TYR A 35 3.03 -25.50 5.16
CA TYR A 35 2.59 -25.86 3.81
C TYR A 35 1.24 -25.22 3.50
N ALA A 36 1.06 -24.78 2.26
CA ALA A 36 -0.20 -24.30 1.73
C ALA A 36 -0.46 -24.92 0.36
N GLN A 37 -1.69 -25.35 0.12
CA GLN A 37 -2.15 -25.77 -1.21
C GLN A 37 -3.02 -24.68 -1.78
N VAL A 38 -2.69 -24.19 -2.98
CA VAL A 38 -3.39 -23.08 -3.63
C VAL A 38 -3.55 -23.34 -5.13
N PRO A 39 -4.59 -22.78 -5.79
CA PRO A 39 -4.72 -22.82 -7.23
C PRO A 39 -3.51 -22.22 -7.94
N GLY A 40 -3.02 -22.86 -9.01
CA GLY A 40 -1.85 -22.41 -9.74
C GLY A 40 -2.01 -21.03 -10.38
N GLU A 41 -3.23 -20.62 -10.74
CA GLU A 41 -3.55 -19.30 -11.29
C GLU A 41 -3.42 -18.15 -10.28
N TRP A 42 -3.30 -18.45 -8.97
CA TRP A 42 -3.06 -17.43 -7.94
C TRP A 42 -1.58 -17.19 -7.68
N ILE A 43 -0.73 -18.07 -8.19
CA ILE A 43 0.69 -18.09 -7.91
C ILE A 43 1.41 -17.12 -8.85
N VAL A 44 2.32 -16.33 -8.28
CA VAL A 44 3.27 -15.49 -9.01
C VAL A 44 4.68 -15.99 -8.75
N PRO A 45 5.50 -16.21 -9.79
CA PRO A 45 6.93 -16.46 -9.59
C PRO A 45 7.57 -15.27 -8.89
N ILE A 46 8.41 -15.52 -7.88
CA ILE A 46 9.20 -14.45 -7.27
C ILE A 46 10.28 -14.01 -8.27
N PRO A 47 10.38 -12.71 -8.63
CA PRO A 47 11.47 -12.21 -9.48
C PRO A 47 12.84 -12.55 -8.89
N GLN A 48 13.84 -12.80 -9.75
CA GLN A 48 15.18 -13.26 -9.32
C GLN A 48 15.89 -12.28 -8.38
N GLU A 49 15.61 -10.99 -8.51
CA GLU A 49 16.18 -9.90 -7.72
C GLU A 49 15.54 -9.76 -6.33
N MET A 50 14.53 -10.58 -6.02
CA MET A 50 13.79 -10.51 -4.75
C MET A 50 13.89 -11.84 -3.99
N SER A 51 14.21 -11.78 -2.71
CA SER A 51 14.16 -12.95 -1.83
C SER A 51 12.73 -13.30 -1.43
N ILE A 52 12.50 -14.57 -1.03
CA ILE A 52 11.22 -15.03 -0.44
C ILE A 52 10.84 -14.15 0.76
N LYS A 53 11.79 -13.80 1.61
CA LYS A 53 11.57 -12.94 2.77
C LYS A 53 11.11 -11.55 2.36
N GLU A 54 11.79 -10.89 1.43
CA GLU A 54 11.41 -9.56 0.93
C GLU A 54 10.01 -9.57 0.33
N SER A 55 9.65 -10.61 -0.45
CA SER A 55 8.31 -10.72 -1.02
C SER A 55 7.22 -10.73 0.07
N MET A 56 7.49 -11.37 1.22
CA MET A 56 6.54 -11.40 2.34
C MET A 56 6.57 -10.14 3.20
N VAL A 57 7.71 -9.45 3.30
CA VAL A 57 7.77 -8.12 3.94
C VAL A 57 6.94 -7.10 3.16
N TYR A 58 7.02 -7.07 1.83
CA TYR A 58 6.07 -6.33 1.01
C TYR A 58 4.65 -6.85 1.23
N GLY A 59 4.43 -8.13 0.99
CA GLY A 59 3.13 -8.80 1.11
C GLY A 59 2.01 -8.03 0.39
N THR A 60 0.77 -8.27 0.78
CA THR A 60 -0.39 -7.56 0.23
C THR A 60 -0.29 -6.03 0.41
N ALA A 61 0.26 -5.56 1.52
CA ALA A 61 0.32 -4.11 1.76
C ALA A 61 1.33 -3.39 0.85
N GLY A 62 2.51 -3.98 0.63
CA GLY A 62 3.49 -3.44 -0.32
C GLY A 62 2.97 -3.49 -1.76
N PHE A 63 2.35 -4.60 -2.13
CA PHE A 63 1.66 -4.74 -3.41
C PHE A 63 0.56 -3.67 -3.60
N THR A 64 -0.27 -3.43 -2.59
CA THR A 64 -1.32 -2.40 -2.62
C THR A 64 -0.75 -0.99 -2.77
N ALA A 65 0.35 -0.70 -2.08
CA ALA A 65 1.06 0.58 -2.22
C ALA A 65 1.57 0.79 -3.65
N ALA A 66 2.23 -0.22 -4.20
CA ALA A 66 2.75 -0.20 -5.56
C ALA A 66 1.62 -0.09 -6.61
N LEU A 67 0.55 -0.85 -6.45
CA LEU A 67 -0.63 -0.77 -7.32
C LEU A 67 -1.28 0.62 -7.27
N SER A 68 -1.35 1.25 -6.09
CA SER A 68 -1.86 2.62 -5.94
C SER A 68 -1.00 3.64 -6.72
N ILE A 69 0.33 3.54 -6.63
CA ILE A 69 1.25 4.37 -7.40
C ILE A 69 1.09 4.13 -8.90
N PHE A 70 1.04 2.87 -9.31
CA PHE A 70 0.84 2.48 -10.71
C PHE A 70 -0.46 3.06 -11.30
N GLU A 71 -1.56 3.03 -10.53
CA GLU A 71 -2.81 3.66 -10.95
C GLU A 71 -2.67 5.19 -11.07
N LEU A 72 -2.00 5.88 -10.15
CA LEU A 72 -1.77 7.31 -10.26
C LEU A 72 -0.91 7.67 -11.49
N GLU A 73 0.09 6.85 -11.83
CA GLU A 73 0.91 7.03 -13.05
C GLU A 73 0.07 6.93 -14.33
N LYS A 74 -0.91 6.04 -14.42
CA LYS A 74 -1.87 5.95 -15.54
C LYS A 74 -2.65 7.26 -15.76
N TYR A 75 -2.84 8.04 -14.69
CA TYR A 75 -3.50 9.35 -14.75
C TYR A 75 -2.51 10.53 -14.79
N GLY A 76 -1.29 10.28 -15.22
CA GLY A 76 -0.32 11.31 -15.55
C GLY A 76 0.66 11.69 -14.43
N MET A 77 0.63 11.01 -13.28
CA MET A 77 1.66 11.20 -12.27
C MET A 77 3.02 10.80 -12.84
N ASN A 78 3.96 11.73 -12.86
CA ASN A 78 5.31 11.46 -13.36
C ASN A 78 6.34 12.35 -12.65
N ILE A 79 7.56 11.84 -12.56
CA ILE A 79 8.66 12.48 -11.84
C ILE A 79 9.08 13.83 -12.45
N LYS A 80 8.94 14.03 -13.75
CA LYS A 80 9.39 15.26 -14.43
C LYS A 80 8.62 16.49 -13.97
N SER A 81 7.35 16.31 -13.61
CA SER A 81 6.48 17.41 -13.14
C SER A 81 6.64 17.70 -11.66
N GLN A 82 7.28 16.83 -10.88
CA GLN A 82 7.43 16.94 -9.41
C GLN A 82 6.13 17.36 -8.71
N PRO A 83 5.04 16.60 -8.89
CA PRO A 83 3.73 16.95 -8.37
C PRO A 83 3.70 16.93 -6.82
N GLU A 84 2.75 17.67 -6.25
CA GLU A 84 2.44 17.61 -4.82
C GLU A 84 1.64 16.35 -4.50
N ILE A 85 2.22 15.42 -3.73
CA ILE A 85 1.64 14.12 -3.40
C ILE A 85 1.29 14.05 -1.92
N LEU A 86 0.04 13.69 -1.62
CA LEU A 86 -0.43 13.42 -0.27
C LEU A 86 -0.49 11.91 -0.04
N VAL A 87 -0.01 11.44 1.11
CA VAL A 87 -0.11 10.02 1.52
C VAL A 87 -0.68 9.94 2.93
N SER A 88 -1.80 9.26 3.10
CA SER A 88 -2.38 9.01 4.43
C SER A 88 -1.87 7.72 5.06
N GLY A 89 -2.03 7.59 6.40
CA GLY A 89 -1.61 6.40 7.12
C GLY A 89 -0.10 6.12 6.98
N ALA A 90 0.70 7.18 6.96
CA ALA A 90 2.11 7.23 6.58
C ALA A 90 3.03 6.23 7.30
N THR A 91 2.69 5.80 8.51
CA THR A 91 3.47 4.84 9.31
C THR A 91 2.84 3.44 9.36
N GLY A 92 1.75 3.24 8.63
CA GLY A 92 1.09 1.93 8.47
C GLY A 92 1.74 1.08 7.39
N GLY A 93 1.24 -0.15 7.22
CA GLY A 93 1.80 -1.11 6.28
C GLY A 93 1.82 -0.64 4.82
N VAL A 94 0.75 -0.02 4.33
CA VAL A 94 0.66 0.48 2.95
C VAL A 94 1.33 1.84 2.81
N GLY A 95 0.97 2.81 3.69
CA GLY A 95 1.46 4.18 3.57
C GLY A 95 2.97 4.31 3.72
N SER A 96 3.59 3.53 4.62
CA SER A 96 5.04 3.55 4.80
C SER A 96 5.79 3.05 3.56
N VAL A 97 5.27 2.01 2.91
CA VAL A 97 5.85 1.49 1.66
C VAL A 97 5.62 2.48 0.52
N ALA A 98 4.42 3.06 0.40
CA ALA A 98 4.13 4.04 -0.65
C ALA A 98 5.07 5.24 -0.60
N ILE A 99 5.29 5.84 0.59
CA ILE A 99 6.22 6.97 0.75
C ILE A 99 7.63 6.57 0.33
N GLN A 100 8.11 5.40 0.74
CA GLN A 100 9.45 4.95 0.43
C GLN A 100 9.65 4.68 -1.07
N ILE A 101 8.66 4.07 -1.74
CA ILE A 101 8.69 3.87 -3.20
C ILE A 101 8.74 5.23 -3.89
N LEU A 102 7.81 6.14 -3.58
CA LEU A 102 7.76 7.49 -4.17
C LEU A 102 9.10 8.22 -3.99
N HIS A 103 9.65 8.20 -2.79
CA HIS A 103 10.96 8.81 -2.51
C HIS A 103 12.09 8.14 -3.28
N LYS A 104 12.13 6.80 -3.33
CA LYS A 104 13.14 6.02 -4.06
C LYS A 104 13.19 6.34 -5.53
N ILE A 105 12.03 6.49 -6.19
CA ILE A 105 11.95 6.81 -7.61
C ILE A 105 12.12 8.31 -7.90
N GLY A 106 12.28 9.15 -6.85
CA GLY A 106 12.71 10.53 -6.93
C GLY A 106 11.62 11.59 -6.84
N TYR A 107 10.40 11.25 -6.38
CA TYR A 107 9.43 12.29 -6.02
C TYR A 107 9.87 13.02 -4.75
N GLU A 108 9.91 14.36 -4.82
CA GLU A 108 10.42 15.22 -3.73
C GLU A 108 9.29 15.80 -2.87
N ASN A 109 8.12 16.08 -3.46
CA ASN A 109 7.04 16.81 -2.79
C ASN A 109 6.01 15.87 -2.15
N ILE A 110 6.46 15.03 -1.22
CA ILE A 110 5.62 14.07 -0.50
C ILE A 110 5.19 14.67 0.83
N THR A 111 3.88 14.84 1.02
CA THR A 111 3.26 15.22 2.31
C THR A 111 2.61 13.99 2.94
N ALA A 112 2.99 13.67 4.16
CA ALA A 112 2.48 12.54 4.92
C ALA A 112 1.42 12.96 5.93
N ILE A 113 0.30 12.23 6.04
CA ILE A 113 -0.67 12.37 7.12
C ILE A 113 -0.37 11.34 8.20
N VAL A 114 -0.22 11.80 9.44
CA VAL A 114 -0.07 10.99 10.65
C VAL A 114 -1.10 11.36 11.71
N ARG A 115 -1.33 10.47 12.69
CA ARG A 115 -2.29 10.72 13.77
C ARG A 115 -1.67 11.30 15.04
N LYS A 116 -0.38 11.04 15.28
CA LYS A 116 0.32 11.34 16.54
C LYS A 116 1.66 12.00 16.24
N GLU A 117 2.05 12.97 17.05
CA GLU A 117 3.34 13.68 16.91
C GLU A 117 4.54 12.74 16.85
N LYS A 118 4.56 11.67 17.64
CA LYS A 118 5.66 10.67 17.63
C LYS A 118 5.87 9.99 16.27
N GLN A 119 4.91 10.08 15.34
CA GLN A 119 5.00 9.50 14.00
C GLN A 119 5.65 10.47 13.00
N ILE A 120 5.81 11.75 13.34
CA ILE A 120 6.35 12.78 12.43
C ILE A 120 7.76 12.41 11.99
N GLU A 121 8.65 12.17 12.93
CA GLU A 121 10.05 11.85 12.60
C GLU A 121 10.19 10.51 11.86
N ILE A 122 9.29 9.55 12.12
CA ILE A 122 9.24 8.29 11.37
C ILE A 122 8.88 8.57 9.92
N ALA A 123 7.81 9.34 9.65
CA ALA A 123 7.37 9.66 8.30
C ALA A 123 8.44 10.43 7.51
N LYS A 124 9.14 11.37 8.16
CA LYS A 124 10.27 12.08 7.53
C LYS A 124 11.42 11.13 7.15
N LYS A 125 11.78 10.19 8.03
CA LYS A 125 12.82 9.18 7.74
C LYS A 125 12.44 8.25 6.59
N LEU A 126 11.14 8.03 6.35
CA LEU A 126 10.64 7.26 5.22
C LEU A 126 10.71 8.03 3.89
N GLY A 127 10.98 9.34 3.90
CA GLY A 127 11.11 10.17 2.71
C GLY A 127 10.05 11.25 2.56
N ALA A 128 9.16 11.46 3.53
CA ALA A 128 8.20 12.55 3.48
C ALA A 128 8.88 13.91 3.72
N LYS A 129 8.69 14.85 2.79
CA LYS A 129 9.19 16.23 2.90
C LYS A 129 8.41 17.03 3.95
N GLN A 130 7.10 16.84 4.00
CA GLN A 130 6.21 17.45 4.98
C GLN A 130 5.38 16.40 5.70
N VAL A 131 5.06 16.68 6.95
CA VAL A 131 4.20 15.79 7.76
C VAL A 131 3.14 16.66 8.45
N ILE A 132 1.89 16.24 8.35
CA ILE A 132 0.76 16.93 8.93
C ILE A 132 -0.07 16.01 9.81
N ILE A 133 -0.65 16.59 10.86
CA ILE A 133 -1.76 16.00 11.61
C ILE A 133 -2.99 16.78 11.19
N ILE A 134 -3.99 16.08 10.68
CA ILE A 134 -5.19 16.72 10.16
C ILE A 134 -6.12 17.10 11.29
N GLU A 135 -6.70 18.30 11.16
CA GLU A 135 -7.82 18.76 11.95
C GLU A 135 -9.09 18.71 11.10
N ASP A 136 -10.19 18.34 11.72
CA ASP A 136 -11.48 18.34 11.02
C ASP A 136 -11.93 19.78 10.70
N ASP A 137 -12.44 19.95 9.49
CA ASP A 137 -13.05 21.20 9.06
C ASP A 137 -14.29 20.92 8.20
N ASN A 138 -15.35 21.64 8.46
CA ASN A 138 -16.65 21.43 7.84
C ASN A 138 -16.80 22.11 6.46
N LYS A 139 -15.76 22.76 5.90
CA LYS A 139 -15.86 23.40 4.59
C LYS A 139 -15.92 22.37 3.47
N PRO A 140 -16.85 22.47 2.53
CA PRO A 140 -17.03 21.49 1.46
C PRO A 140 -15.88 21.50 0.43
N LEU A 141 -15.18 22.64 0.30
CA LEU A 141 -14.07 22.85 -0.62
C LEU A 141 -12.98 23.71 0.05
N LYS A 142 -11.72 23.37 -0.16
CA LYS A 142 -10.54 24.07 0.32
C LYS A 142 -9.66 24.51 -0.85
N LYS A 143 -8.62 25.32 -0.59
CA LYS A 143 -7.58 25.59 -1.57
C LYS A 143 -6.99 24.29 -2.07
N GLY A 144 -6.87 24.10 -3.38
CA GLY A 144 -6.13 23.00 -3.99
C GLY A 144 -4.64 23.15 -3.70
N ILE A 145 -4.02 22.12 -3.24
CA ILE A 145 -2.58 22.07 -2.89
C ILE A 145 -1.93 20.74 -3.24
N PHE A 146 -2.70 19.70 -3.57
CA PHE A 146 -2.18 18.39 -3.94
C PHE A 146 -2.66 17.99 -5.34
N ASP A 147 -1.77 17.40 -6.12
CA ASP A 147 -2.10 16.87 -7.43
C ASP A 147 -2.55 15.43 -7.34
N TYR A 148 -1.93 14.66 -6.43
CA TYR A 148 -2.22 13.26 -6.22
C TYR A 148 -2.39 12.95 -4.73
N PHE A 149 -3.28 12.00 -4.44
CA PHE A 149 -3.53 11.54 -3.08
C PHE A 149 -3.61 10.01 -3.03
N LEU A 150 -2.76 9.37 -2.22
CA LEU A 150 -2.81 7.96 -1.91
C LEU A 150 -3.42 7.79 -0.51
N ASP A 151 -4.67 7.32 -0.45
CA ASP A 151 -5.40 7.16 0.81
C ASP A 151 -5.44 5.70 1.27
N THR A 152 -4.87 5.47 2.46
CA THR A 152 -4.84 4.15 3.12
C THR A 152 -5.71 4.09 4.37
N VAL A 153 -6.53 5.11 4.62
CA VAL A 153 -7.23 5.29 5.90
C VAL A 153 -8.76 5.32 5.75
N GLY A 154 -9.25 5.97 4.71
CA GLY A 154 -10.70 6.06 4.45
C GLY A 154 -11.43 7.17 5.20
N SER A 155 -12.75 7.22 5.02
CA SER A 155 -13.69 8.09 5.72
C SER A 155 -13.33 9.58 5.70
N ASN A 156 -13.20 10.24 6.88
CA ASN A 156 -12.87 11.65 7.00
C ASN A 156 -11.48 12.02 6.46
N VAL A 157 -10.54 11.08 6.42
CA VAL A 157 -9.21 11.31 5.84
C VAL A 157 -9.30 11.39 4.32
N THR A 158 -10.10 10.52 3.69
CA THR A 158 -10.42 10.64 2.27
C THR A 158 -11.00 12.02 1.96
N LEU A 159 -12.00 12.45 2.75
CA LEU A 159 -12.62 13.79 2.59
C LEU A 159 -11.62 14.93 2.72
N TYR A 160 -10.68 14.82 3.65
CA TYR A 160 -9.64 15.83 3.83
C TYR A 160 -8.82 16.01 2.55
N GLY A 161 -8.39 14.91 1.93
CA GLY A 161 -7.61 14.94 0.68
C GLY A 161 -8.44 15.46 -0.50
N LEU A 162 -9.63 14.90 -0.73
CA LEU A 162 -10.51 15.29 -1.86
C LEU A 162 -10.81 16.79 -1.89
N LYS A 163 -11.04 17.43 -0.74
CA LYS A 163 -11.28 18.87 -0.62
C LYS A 163 -10.08 19.73 -1.05
N ARG A 164 -8.86 19.15 -1.07
CA ARG A 164 -7.57 19.82 -1.28
C ARG A 164 -6.86 19.42 -2.57
N LEU A 165 -7.46 18.53 -3.35
CA LEU A 165 -6.94 18.23 -4.68
C LEU A 165 -7.01 19.45 -5.60
N ASN A 166 -6.00 19.62 -6.42
CA ASN A 166 -5.92 20.61 -7.49
C ASN A 166 -6.90 20.27 -8.61
N TYR A 167 -7.00 21.14 -9.62
CA TYR A 167 -7.77 20.88 -10.83
C TYR A 167 -7.24 19.61 -11.54
N GLN A 168 -8.15 18.69 -11.90
CA GLN A 168 -7.85 17.36 -12.45
C GLN A 168 -7.03 16.43 -11.51
N GLY A 169 -6.92 16.77 -10.21
CA GLY A 169 -6.23 15.93 -9.25
C GLY A 169 -6.85 14.54 -9.09
N VAL A 170 -6.04 13.57 -8.71
CA VAL A 170 -6.43 12.16 -8.64
C VAL A 170 -6.13 11.58 -7.26
N ALA A 171 -7.09 10.87 -6.69
CA ALA A 171 -6.93 10.11 -5.46
C ALA A 171 -7.13 8.61 -5.72
N THR A 172 -6.31 7.79 -5.06
CA THR A 172 -6.57 6.37 -4.87
C THR A 172 -7.01 6.10 -3.44
N VAL A 173 -7.89 5.12 -3.22
CA VAL A 173 -8.32 4.68 -1.89
C VAL A 173 -8.25 3.16 -1.79
N CYS A 174 -7.56 2.66 -0.75
CA CYS A 174 -7.39 1.23 -0.49
C CYS A 174 -7.63 0.84 0.97
N GLY A 175 -7.87 1.80 1.87
CA GLY A 175 -8.04 1.55 3.29
C GLY A 175 -9.33 2.09 3.87
N ASN A 176 -9.76 1.48 4.97
CA ASN A 176 -11.02 1.80 5.66
C ASN A 176 -10.90 1.82 7.20
N VAL A 177 -9.68 1.97 7.71
CA VAL A 177 -9.41 1.90 9.16
C VAL A 177 -10.10 3.02 9.95
N ALA A 178 -10.44 4.15 9.31
CA ALA A 178 -11.24 5.23 9.91
C ALA A 178 -12.74 5.05 9.68
N GLY A 179 -13.17 4.01 8.96
CA GLY A 179 -14.57 3.71 8.65
C GLY A 179 -14.84 3.54 7.15
N ASN A 180 -15.99 2.96 6.84
CA ASN A 180 -16.40 2.60 5.48
C ASN A 180 -17.27 3.67 4.80
N SER A 181 -17.70 4.70 5.52
CA SER A 181 -18.61 5.73 5.00
C SER A 181 -17.83 6.88 4.40
N LEU A 182 -18.25 7.33 3.23
CA LEU A 182 -17.71 8.50 2.53
C LEU A 182 -18.83 9.54 2.33
N ASN A 183 -18.93 10.51 3.23
CA ASN A 183 -19.90 11.61 3.15
C ASN A 183 -19.34 12.79 2.34
N ALA A 184 -18.95 12.54 1.08
CA ALA A 184 -18.31 13.51 0.23
C ALA A 184 -19.29 14.56 -0.31
N ASN A 185 -18.84 15.83 -0.37
CA ASN A 185 -19.51 16.85 -1.15
C ASN A 185 -19.13 16.71 -2.63
N ILE A 186 -20.06 16.94 -3.53
CA ILE A 186 -19.85 16.80 -4.97
C ILE A 186 -19.02 17.95 -5.58
N LEU A 187 -18.89 19.08 -4.90
CA LEU A 187 -18.20 20.28 -5.42
C LEU A 187 -16.75 20.03 -5.88
N PRO A 188 -15.88 19.29 -5.18
CA PRO A 188 -14.55 18.98 -5.70
C PRO A 188 -14.59 18.28 -7.05
N PHE A 189 -15.54 17.37 -7.25
CA PHE A 189 -15.69 16.62 -8.50
C PHE A 189 -16.14 17.51 -9.66
N ILE A 190 -17.19 18.30 -9.49
CA ILE A 190 -17.73 19.11 -10.59
C ILE A 190 -16.93 20.39 -10.86
N LEU A 191 -16.31 21.01 -9.84
CA LEU A 191 -15.57 22.27 -10.01
C LEU A 191 -14.10 22.06 -10.36
N ARG A 192 -13.51 20.90 -10.02
CA ARG A 192 -12.10 20.60 -10.28
C ARG A 192 -11.88 19.36 -11.13
N GLY A 193 -12.92 18.60 -11.45
CA GLY A 193 -12.81 17.39 -12.25
C GLY A 193 -11.93 16.33 -11.59
N ILE A 194 -11.86 16.29 -10.26
CA ILE A 194 -11.05 15.30 -9.53
C ILE A 194 -11.55 13.88 -9.77
N LYS A 195 -10.67 12.92 -9.56
CA LYS A 195 -10.99 11.49 -9.66
C LYS A 195 -10.71 10.80 -8.34
N LEU A 196 -11.56 9.83 -7.98
CA LEU A 196 -11.36 8.92 -6.86
C LEU A 196 -11.42 7.49 -7.39
N ILE A 197 -10.35 6.73 -7.18
CA ILE A 197 -10.14 5.39 -7.74
C ILE A 197 -10.00 4.39 -6.59
N GLY A 198 -10.85 3.37 -6.57
CA GLY A 198 -10.71 2.24 -5.66
C GLY A 198 -9.57 1.33 -6.09
N ILE A 199 -8.78 0.86 -5.14
CA ILE A 199 -7.68 -0.09 -5.38
C ILE A 199 -8.07 -1.47 -4.87
N ASP A 200 -8.40 -2.37 -5.78
CA ASP A 200 -8.59 -3.79 -5.50
C ASP A 200 -7.27 -4.55 -5.70
N SER A 201 -6.57 -4.81 -4.60
CA SER A 201 -5.34 -5.62 -4.61
C SER A 201 -5.60 -7.13 -4.51
N VAL A 202 -6.88 -7.53 -4.40
CA VAL A 202 -7.28 -8.94 -4.23
C VAL A 202 -7.45 -9.63 -5.58
N TYR A 203 -8.25 -9.03 -6.49
CA TYR A 203 -8.62 -9.64 -7.78
C TYR A 203 -8.06 -8.89 -9.00
N VAL A 204 -7.02 -8.07 -8.81
CA VAL A 204 -6.35 -7.41 -9.94
C VAL A 204 -5.86 -8.42 -10.99
N ASP A 205 -5.90 -8.04 -12.25
CA ASP A 205 -5.43 -8.85 -13.38
C ASP A 205 -4.03 -9.44 -13.13
N HIS A 206 -3.84 -10.70 -13.51
CA HIS A 206 -2.61 -11.45 -13.23
C HIS A 206 -1.37 -10.82 -13.88
N ASN A 207 -1.48 -10.28 -15.11
CA ASN A 207 -0.36 -9.64 -15.78
C ASN A 207 0.05 -8.35 -15.05
N ILE A 208 -0.94 -7.55 -14.60
CA ILE A 208 -0.67 -6.36 -13.77
C ILE A 208 -0.01 -6.78 -12.47
N ARG A 209 -0.42 -7.89 -11.88
CA ARG A 209 0.17 -8.43 -10.64
C ARG A 209 1.64 -8.78 -10.85
N GLU A 210 1.98 -9.49 -11.92
CA GLU A 210 3.36 -9.83 -12.27
C GLU A 210 4.20 -8.58 -12.53
N ASP A 211 3.69 -7.60 -13.28
CA ASP A 211 4.35 -6.33 -13.54
C ASP A 211 4.67 -5.56 -12.25
N ILE A 212 3.73 -5.50 -11.33
CA ILE A 212 3.93 -4.82 -10.03
C ILE A 212 5.00 -5.53 -9.20
N TRP A 213 5.00 -6.87 -9.14
CA TRP A 213 6.04 -7.60 -8.44
C TRP A 213 7.41 -7.43 -9.08
N SER A 214 7.47 -7.38 -10.42
CA SER A 214 8.70 -7.06 -11.14
C SER A 214 9.22 -5.66 -10.80
N LYS A 215 8.35 -4.64 -10.75
CA LYS A 215 8.73 -3.28 -10.32
C LYS A 215 9.24 -3.25 -8.88
N LEU A 216 8.57 -3.94 -7.95
CA LEU A 216 8.99 -4.06 -6.55
C LEU A 216 10.35 -4.76 -6.38
N ALA A 217 10.69 -5.67 -7.28
CA ALA A 217 11.99 -6.34 -7.29
C ALA A 217 13.12 -5.46 -7.86
N ASN A 218 12.80 -4.52 -8.74
CA ASN A 218 13.76 -3.73 -9.51
C ASN A 218 13.69 -2.23 -9.17
N GLU A 219 13.04 -1.44 -10.01
CA GLU A 219 13.07 0.03 -9.95
C GLU A 219 12.42 0.61 -8.69
N TRP A 220 11.44 -0.09 -8.10
CA TRP A 220 10.75 0.29 -6.88
C TRP A 220 11.23 -0.46 -5.64
N ASN A 221 12.40 -1.11 -5.73
CA ASN A 221 12.95 -1.90 -4.63
C ASN A 221 13.42 -1.00 -3.48
N ILE A 222 12.80 -1.17 -2.32
CA ILE A 222 13.13 -0.49 -1.06
C ILE A 222 13.57 -1.47 0.03
N GLY A 223 13.92 -2.71 -0.33
CA GLY A 223 14.12 -3.86 0.57
C GLY A 223 14.85 -3.54 1.88
N ASN A 224 16.01 -2.91 1.83
CA ASN A 224 16.82 -2.59 3.02
C ASN A 224 16.24 -1.48 3.91
N SER A 225 15.25 -0.73 3.44
CA SER A 225 14.61 0.36 4.18
C SER A 225 13.20 0.03 4.68
N LEU A 226 12.72 -1.19 4.41
CA LEU A 226 11.40 -1.64 4.85
C LEU A 226 11.29 -1.65 6.38
N LEU A 227 10.26 -0.98 6.88
CA LEU A 227 9.94 -0.97 8.30
C LEU A 227 9.15 -2.24 8.65
N TYR A 228 9.82 -3.24 9.23
CA TYR A 228 9.17 -4.50 9.60
C TYR A 228 9.75 -5.12 10.87
N ASN A 229 8.96 -6.03 11.45
CA ASN A 229 9.35 -6.92 12.53
C ASN A 229 9.18 -8.38 12.08
N GLU A 230 9.99 -9.26 12.61
CA GLU A 230 9.87 -10.71 12.43
C GLU A 230 9.51 -11.34 13.78
N ILE A 231 8.49 -12.20 13.81
CA ILE A 231 7.97 -12.83 15.03
C ILE A 231 7.77 -14.32 14.83
N GLY A 232 7.80 -15.07 15.93
CA GLY A 232 7.29 -16.44 15.99
C GLY A 232 5.80 -16.50 16.35
N PHE A 233 5.24 -17.72 16.41
CA PHE A 233 3.83 -17.95 16.78
C PHE A 233 3.50 -17.49 18.19
N GLU A 234 4.45 -17.51 19.11
CA GLU A 234 4.27 -17.08 20.50
C GLU A 234 3.93 -15.60 20.65
N GLU A 235 4.35 -14.77 19.69
CA GLU A 235 4.09 -13.33 19.67
C GLU A 235 2.85 -12.94 18.83
N PHE A 236 2.24 -13.90 18.15
CA PHE A 236 1.19 -13.67 17.16
C PHE A 236 -0.01 -12.91 17.72
N TYR A 237 -0.61 -13.40 18.81
CA TYR A 237 -1.78 -12.75 19.42
C TYR A 237 -1.49 -11.36 19.99
N LYS A 238 -0.28 -11.16 20.56
CA LYS A 238 0.16 -9.85 21.03
C LYS A 238 0.27 -8.85 19.88
N THR A 239 0.78 -9.31 18.73
CA THR A 239 0.91 -8.46 17.54
C THR A 239 -0.45 -8.10 16.95
N ILE A 240 -1.41 -9.03 16.92
CA ILE A 240 -2.79 -8.74 16.51
C ILE A 240 -3.41 -7.68 17.43
N ASP A 241 -3.25 -7.81 18.75
CA ASP A 241 -3.77 -6.82 19.72
C ASP A 241 -3.17 -5.42 19.48
N GLN A 242 -1.89 -5.32 19.16
CA GLN A 242 -1.24 -4.05 18.79
C GLN A 242 -1.79 -3.47 17.49
N LEU A 243 -2.06 -4.31 16.48
CA LEU A 243 -2.69 -3.90 15.23
C LEU A 243 -4.09 -3.31 15.48
N LEU A 244 -4.93 -4.02 16.21
CA LEU A 244 -6.29 -3.59 16.54
C LEU A 244 -6.32 -2.28 17.35
N LYS A 245 -5.35 -2.06 18.24
CA LYS A 245 -5.18 -0.82 19.01
C LYS A 245 -4.52 0.32 18.20
N GLY A 246 -4.13 0.10 16.94
CA GLY A 246 -3.43 1.09 16.13
C GLY A 246 -2.07 1.52 16.74
N GLN A 247 -1.38 0.60 17.38
CA GLN A 247 -0.06 0.79 17.99
C GLN A 247 1.07 0.16 17.19
N HIS A 248 0.72 -0.63 16.17
CA HIS A 248 1.65 -1.28 15.26
C HIS A 248 2.26 -0.28 14.27
N LEU A 249 3.52 -0.51 13.89
CA LEU A 249 4.26 0.26 12.90
C LEU A 249 4.74 -0.66 11.77
N GLY A 250 4.62 -0.19 10.53
CA GLY A 250 5.13 -0.90 9.37
C GLY A 250 4.48 -2.27 9.14
N ARG A 251 5.31 -3.27 8.96
CA ARG A 251 4.94 -4.65 8.64
C ARG A 251 5.36 -5.60 9.76
N THR A 252 4.70 -6.75 9.86
CA THR A 252 5.20 -7.90 10.64
C THR A 252 5.10 -9.14 9.76
N ILE A 253 6.17 -9.91 9.72
CA ILE A 253 6.20 -11.25 9.12
C ILE A 253 6.25 -12.30 10.22
N LEU A 254 5.48 -13.35 10.02
CA LEU A 254 5.45 -14.52 10.89
C LEU A 254 6.38 -15.57 10.30
N LYS A 255 7.35 -16.02 11.10
CA LYS A 255 8.18 -17.17 10.77
C LYS A 255 7.47 -18.44 11.23
N VAL A 256 7.13 -19.28 10.30
CA VAL A 256 6.54 -20.60 10.51
C VAL A 256 7.60 -21.69 10.47
#